data_e2952cb43c8c5b92108f70846197180c
#
_entry.id   e2952cb43c8c5b92108f70846197180c
#
_cell.length_a   1.000
_cell.length_b   1.000
_cell.length_c   1.000
_cell.angle_alpha   90.00
_cell.angle_beta   90.00
_cell.angle_gamma   90.00
#
_symmetry.space_group_name_H-M   'P 1'
#
loop_
_entity.id
_entity.type
_entity.pdbx_description
1 polymer ?
#
loop_
_entity_poly.entity_id
_entity_poly.type
_entity_poly.pdbx_seq_one_letter_code
_entity_poly.pdbx_strand_id
1 'polypeptide(L)'
;MLILAILLPVAAAFMTLLIPWVNQTRKNRCLFVGAALVLECVVVTLVALGGERTAVLFYMTDQLPIALHSDGTSVVFSLVMTIMWTISGFFSFSYMRHEKNEKSYYAFYLLVLGTLMGLTLSGTMVTMYLFFEAMTLLSVPMVLHTRSKEAIAAGIKYLIYSVAGATMGLLGIFILTPNLSSPFFVAGGSLLTEGLNISREALLGIIFVTLVGFATKAGMFPMHGWLPTAHPVAPAPASAVLSGVITKAGVLCIIRMIFYVIGPDFIRGTWVQMALLGCATVTVFMGSMLALREKLLKKRLAYSSVSQVSYVLCGLFLLNTMSFDGALLQIVFHALTKDALFLCVGAIIYATGITRVEELQGLSKRMPWTMSMFTICAISLVGIPPLG
;
A
#
# COMPACT_ATOMS: atom_id res chain seq x y z
N MET A 1 -4.18 17.90 14.44
CA MET A 1 -3.53 17.63 13.15
C MET A 1 -3.65 16.18 12.74
N LEU A 2 -3.28 15.17 13.60
CA LEU A 2 -3.39 13.75 13.23
C LEU A 2 -4.79 13.34 12.74
N ILE A 3 -5.83 13.75 13.48
CA ILE A 3 -7.23 13.47 13.09
C ILE A 3 -7.61 14.18 11.79
N LEU A 4 -7.08 15.39 11.56
CA LEU A 4 -7.36 16.16 10.35
C LEU A 4 -6.86 15.49 9.08
N ALA A 5 -5.69 14.83 9.12
CA ALA A 5 -5.15 14.04 8.00
C ALA A 5 -6.05 12.86 7.62
N ILE A 6 -6.90 12.39 8.53
CA ILE A 6 -7.87 11.32 8.24
C ILE A 6 -9.19 11.93 7.77
N LEU A 7 -9.69 12.93 8.50
CA LEU A 7 -11.04 13.46 8.28
C LEU A 7 -11.14 14.33 7.04
N LEU A 8 -10.06 15.03 6.63
CA LEU A 8 -10.09 15.91 5.47
C LEU A 8 -10.41 15.15 4.18
N PRO A 9 -9.66 14.08 3.79
CA PRO A 9 -10.01 13.34 2.58
C PRO A 9 -11.33 12.59 2.71
N VAL A 10 -11.69 12.10 3.90
CA VAL A 10 -13.00 11.46 4.14
C VAL A 10 -14.14 12.46 3.94
N ALA A 11 -14.06 13.64 4.54
CA ALA A 11 -15.05 14.70 4.35
C ALA A 11 -15.13 15.14 2.87
N ALA A 12 -13.99 15.33 2.21
CA ALA A 12 -13.95 15.66 0.79
C ALA A 12 -14.61 14.57 -0.09
N ALA A 13 -14.47 13.30 0.28
CA ALA A 13 -15.15 12.20 -0.41
C ALA A 13 -16.68 12.30 -0.29
N PHE A 14 -17.18 12.52 0.91
CA PHE A 14 -18.63 12.73 1.12
C PHE A 14 -19.12 14.01 0.42
N MET A 15 -18.37 15.10 0.47
CA MET A 15 -18.68 16.31 -0.26
C MET A 15 -18.74 16.08 -1.78
N THR A 16 -17.84 15.26 -2.31
CA THR A 16 -17.88 14.86 -3.73
C THR A 16 -19.15 14.09 -4.06
N LEU A 17 -19.72 13.33 -3.12
CA LEU A 17 -20.98 12.59 -3.33
C LEU A 17 -22.22 13.45 -3.14
N LEU A 18 -22.21 14.38 -2.18
CA LEU A 18 -23.42 15.04 -1.68
C LEU A 18 -23.61 16.45 -2.24
N ILE A 19 -22.52 17.19 -2.49
CA ILE A 19 -22.64 18.61 -2.87
C ILE A 19 -22.94 18.75 -4.36
N PRO A 20 -24.10 19.33 -4.74
CA PRO A 20 -24.48 19.51 -6.15
C PRO A 20 -23.48 20.35 -6.93
N TRP A 21 -22.96 21.44 -6.36
CA TRP A 21 -22.01 22.32 -7.03
C TRP A 21 -20.74 21.60 -7.51
N VAL A 22 -20.20 20.67 -6.72
CA VAL A 22 -19.01 19.88 -7.07
C VAL A 22 -19.31 19.02 -8.33
N ASN A 23 -20.56 18.62 -8.51
CA ASN A 23 -21.00 17.73 -9.58
C ASN A 23 -21.64 18.45 -10.78
N GLN A 24 -21.86 19.78 -10.71
CA GLN A 24 -22.44 20.56 -11.80
C GLN A 24 -21.61 20.46 -13.08
N THR A 25 -20.28 20.59 -12.93
CA THR A 25 -19.36 20.46 -14.05
C THR A 25 -18.20 19.54 -13.68
N ARG A 26 -17.63 18.89 -14.69
CA ARG A 26 -16.40 18.13 -14.50
C ARG A 26 -15.25 18.99 -13.98
N LYS A 27 -15.17 20.25 -14.46
CA LYS A 27 -14.17 21.21 -14.03
C LYS A 27 -14.25 21.48 -12.52
N ASN A 28 -15.44 21.70 -11.98
CA ASN A 28 -15.66 21.91 -10.54
C ASN A 28 -15.19 20.69 -9.73
N ARG A 29 -15.54 19.47 -10.19
CA ARG A 29 -15.12 18.23 -9.54
C ARG A 29 -13.60 18.08 -9.51
N CYS A 30 -12.93 18.25 -10.65
CA CYS A 30 -11.49 18.15 -10.73
C CYS A 30 -10.79 19.23 -9.86
N LEU A 31 -11.32 20.46 -9.85
CA LEU A 31 -10.79 21.52 -9.02
C LEU A 31 -10.95 21.22 -7.52
N PHE A 32 -12.14 20.76 -7.13
CA PHE A 32 -12.42 20.39 -5.73
C PHE A 32 -11.55 19.25 -5.24
N VAL A 33 -11.47 18.14 -6.03
CA VAL A 33 -10.64 16.99 -5.69
C VAL A 33 -9.15 17.38 -5.68
N GLY A 34 -8.68 18.16 -6.65
CA GLY A 34 -7.31 18.66 -6.69
C GLY A 34 -6.96 19.53 -5.50
N ALA A 35 -7.86 20.44 -5.10
CA ALA A 35 -7.68 21.26 -3.89
C ALA A 35 -7.62 20.41 -2.62
N ALA A 36 -8.48 19.37 -2.50
CA ALA A 36 -8.47 18.44 -1.38
C ALA A 36 -7.15 17.66 -1.30
N LEU A 37 -6.62 17.18 -2.43
CA LEU A 37 -5.34 16.45 -2.48
C LEU A 37 -4.15 17.35 -2.11
N VAL A 38 -4.11 18.60 -2.61
CA VAL A 38 -3.06 19.55 -2.25
C VAL A 38 -3.13 19.93 -0.77
N LEU A 39 -4.34 20.18 -0.26
CA LEU A 39 -4.54 20.50 1.16
C LEU A 39 -4.12 19.32 2.04
N GLU A 40 -4.37 18.08 1.62
CA GLU A 40 -3.91 16.89 2.33
C GLU A 40 -2.37 16.80 2.37
N CYS A 41 -1.69 17.11 1.26
CA CYS A 41 -0.22 17.21 1.26
C CYS A 41 0.28 18.24 2.28
N VAL A 42 -0.38 19.39 2.38
CA VAL A 42 -0.03 20.42 3.37
C VAL A 42 -0.25 19.90 4.80
N VAL A 43 -1.40 19.29 5.07
CA VAL A 43 -1.71 18.73 6.41
C VAL A 43 -0.71 17.67 6.82
N VAL A 44 -0.39 16.71 5.92
CA VAL A 44 0.58 15.64 6.20
C VAL A 44 1.99 16.20 6.40
N THR A 45 2.38 17.23 5.63
CA THR A 45 3.66 17.92 5.83
C THR A 45 3.71 18.61 7.20
N LEU A 46 2.62 19.25 7.63
CA LEU A 46 2.53 19.85 8.96
C LEU A 46 2.55 18.82 10.08
N VAL A 47 1.99 17.62 9.86
CA VAL A 47 2.13 16.48 10.79
C VAL A 47 3.59 16.06 10.90
N ALA A 48 4.28 15.94 9.76
CA ALA A 48 5.69 15.55 9.70
C ALA A 48 6.60 16.55 10.44
N LEU A 49 6.36 17.85 10.25
CA LEU A 49 7.12 18.91 10.92
C LEU A 49 6.77 19.07 12.40
N GLY A 50 5.62 18.54 12.82
CA GLY A 50 5.12 18.66 14.20
C GLY A 50 5.83 17.77 15.22
N GLY A 51 6.71 16.87 14.80
CA GLY A 51 7.39 15.88 15.65
C GLY A 51 6.47 14.76 16.15
N GLU A 52 7.00 13.99 17.10
CA GLU A 52 6.26 12.86 17.67
C GLU A 52 5.08 13.33 18.51
N ARG A 53 3.91 12.79 18.22
CA ARG A 53 2.66 13.10 18.94
C ARG A 53 1.76 11.88 19.00
N THR A 54 1.15 11.70 20.16
CA THR A 54 0.13 10.66 20.39
C THR A 54 -1.21 11.31 20.68
N ALA A 55 -2.28 10.79 20.11
CA ALA A 55 -3.65 11.20 20.37
C ALA A 55 -4.50 9.94 20.57
N VAL A 56 -4.94 9.70 21.80
CA VAL A 56 -5.93 8.67 22.11
C VAL A 56 -7.31 9.20 21.77
N LEU A 57 -8.04 8.50 20.91
CA LEU A 57 -9.38 8.88 20.48
C LEU A 57 -10.44 8.39 21.48
N PHE A 58 -10.38 7.12 21.79
CA PHE A 58 -11.23 6.49 22.81
C PHE A 58 -10.68 5.10 23.18
N TYR A 59 -11.20 4.53 24.22
CA TYR A 59 -10.89 3.15 24.66
C TYR A 59 -12.08 2.24 24.31
N MET A 60 -11.84 1.16 23.55
CA MET A 60 -12.84 0.11 23.34
C MET A 60 -13.00 -0.74 24.62
N THR A 61 -11.87 -1.05 25.26
CA THR A 61 -11.77 -1.62 26.59
C THR A 61 -10.55 -1.00 27.26
N ASP A 62 -10.38 -1.20 28.57
CA ASP A 62 -9.23 -0.63 29.32
C ASP A 62 -7.86 -0.98 28.70
N GLN A 63 -7.79 -2.10 27.96
CA GLN A 63 -6.57 -2.58 27.31
C GLN A 63 -6.49 -2.31 25.80
N LEU A 64 -7.54 -1.76 25.19
CA LEU A 64 -7.65 -1.59 23.74
C LEU A 64 -7.89 -0.12 23.37
N PRO A 65 -6.90 0.75 23.47
CA PRO A 65 -7.02 2.14 23.02
C PRO A 65 -7.04 2.23 21.48
N ILE A 66 -7.96 3.03 20.95
CA ILE A 66 -7.92 3.51 19.58
C ILE A 66 -7.12 4.81 19.60
N ALA A 67 -5.91 4.76 19.08
CA ALA A 67 -4.97 5.86 19.18
C ALA A 67 -4.23 6.11 17.87
N LEU A 68 -3.91 7.37 17.64
CA LEU A 68 -3.05 7.83 16.57
C LEU A 68 -1.69 8.22 17.15
N HIS A 69 -0.64 7.93 16.39
CA HIS A 69 0.74 8.26 16.76
C HIS A 69 1.53 8.64 15.51
N SER A 70 2.29 9.71 15.61
CA SER A 70 3.23 10.15 14.59
C SER A 70 4.64 9.91 15.08
N ASP A 71 5.39 9.07 14.38
CA ASP A 71 6.81 8.80 14.58
C ASP A 71 7.55 8.83 13.23
N GLY A 72 8.85 8.58 13.22
CA GLY A 72 9.65 8.57 11.99
C GLY A 72 9.10 7.64 10.90
N THR A 73 8.63 6.45 11.28
CA THR A 73 7.99 5.50 10.34
C THR A 73 6.70 6.07 9.77
N SER A 74 5.82 6.61 10.61
CA SER A 74 4.57 7.27 10.18
C SER A 74 4.84 8.40 9.20
N VAL A 75 5.85 9.23 9.47
CA VAL A 75 6.23 10.39 8.63
C VAL A 75 6.66 9.93 7.25
N VAL A 76 7.58 8.97 7.15
CA VAL A 76 8.06 8.46 5.86
C VAL A 76 6.91 7.90 5.02
N PHE A 77 6.09 7.01 5.62
CA PHE A 77 5.00 6.38 4.89
C PHE A 77 3.90 7.37 4.52
N SER A 78 3.49 8.27 5.42
CA SER A 78 2.43 9.23 5.13
C SER A 78 2.83 10.21 4.03
N LEU A 79 4.06 10.74 4.05
CA LEU A 79 4.57 11.63 3.00
C LEU A 79 4.63 10.93 1.64
N VAL A 80 5.27 9.75 1.57
CA VAL A 80 5.40 9.00 0.31
C VAL A 80 4.02 8.66 -0.25
N MET A 81 3.12 8.13 0.58
CA MET A 81 1.79 7.75 0.16
C MET A 81 0.97 8.95 -0.33
N THR A 82 0.98 10.06 0.39
CA THR A 82 0.20 11.25 0.02
C THR A 82 0.73 11.89 -1.26
N ILE A 83 2.05 12.00 -1.44
CA ILE A 83 2.66 12.56 -2.65
C ILE A 83 2.30 11.71 -3.87
N MET A 84 2.49 10.38 -3.80
CA MET A 84 2.17 9.49 -4.91
C MET A 84 0.68 9.48 -5.23
N TRP A 85 -0.16 9.49 -4.20
CA TRP A 85 -1.61 9.59 -4.35
C TRP A 85 -2.01 10.88 -5.05
N THR A 86 -1.40 11.99 -4.69
CA THR A 86 -1.68 13.30 -5.30
C THR A 86 -1.25 13.34 -6.77
N ILE A 87 -0.05 12.86 -7.11
CA ILE A 87 0.44 12.80 -8.51
C ILE A 87 -0.49 11.93 -9.36
N SER A 88 -0.83 10.73 -8.91
CA SER A 88 -1.78 9.85 -9.58
C SER A 88 -3.19 10.47 -9.68
N GLY A 89 -3.60 11.24 -8.68
CA GLY A 89 -4.86 11.99 -8.67
C GLY A 89 -4.91 13.04 -9.77
N PHE A 90 -3.87 13.85 -9.93
CA PHE A 90 -3.79 14.83 -11.01
C PHE A 90 -3.77 14.19 -12.39
N PHE A 91 -3.03 13.10 -12.57
CA PHE A 91 -3.07 12.32 -13.82
C PHE A 91 -4.47 11.78 -14.11
N SER A 92 -5.19 11.35 -13.08
CA SER A 92 -6.54 10.80 -13.23
C SER A 92 -7.53 11.79 -13.84
N PHE A 93 -7.32 13.12 -13.63
CA PHE A 93 -8.19 14.14 -14.22
C PHE A 93 -8.22 14.08 -15.75
N SER A 94 -7.14 13.72 -16.40
CA SER A 94 -7.11 13.51 -17.84
C SER A 94 -7.60 12.11 -18.21
N TYR A 95 -7.13 11.09 -17.52
CA TYR A 95 -7.42 9.69 -17.82
C TYR A 95 -8.91 9.34 -17.67
N MET A 96 -9.54 9.74 -16.56
CA MET A 96 -10.94 9.44 -16.25
C MET A 96 -11.95 10.15 -17.17
N ARG A 97 -11.49 11.02 -18.09
CA ARG A 97 -12.37 11.73 -19.03
C ARG A 97 -13.15 10.78 -19.94
N HIS A 98 -12.60 9.62 -20.26
CA HIS A 98 -13.21 8.61 -21.11
C HIS A 98 -13.90 7.50 -20.31
N GLU A 99 -13.78 7.53 -18.97
CA GLU A 99 -14.37 6.53 -18.09
C GLU A 99 -15.76 6.97 -17.60
N LYS A 100 -16.64 5.99 -17.37
CA LYS A 100 -17.96 6.24 -16.76
C LYS A 100 -17.84 6.33 -15.23
N ASN A 101 -18.83 6.94 -14.58
CA ASN A 101 -18.94 7.01 -13.11
C ASN A 101 -17.75 7.69 -12.41
N GLU A 102 -17.19 8.73 -13.01
CA GLU A 102 -16.07 9.53 -12.49
C GLU A 102 -16.30 10.03 -11.05
N LYS A 103 -17.55 10.42 -10.73
CA LYS A 103 -17.96 10.86 -9.38
C LYS A 103 -17.68 9.80 -8.31
N SER A 104 -18.10 8.55 -8.56
CA SER A 104 -17.90 7.43 -7.65
C SER A 104 -16.41 7.10 -7.50
N TYR A 105 -15.65 7.17 -8.60
CA TYR A 105 -14.21 6.95 -8.57
C TYR A 105 -13.50 7.91 -7.60
N TYR A 106 -13.74 9.22 -7.72
CA TYR A 106 -13.09 10.20 -6.84
C TYR A 106 -13.53 10.10 -5.39
N ALA A 107 -14.78 9.73 -5.14
CA ALA A 107 -15.24 9.50 -3.77
C ALA A 107 -14.46 8.36 -3.11
N PHE A 108 -14.35 7.20 -3.76
CA PHE A 108 -13.55 6.08 -3.23
C PHE A 108 -12.06 6.39 -3.21
N TYR A 109 -11.54 7.13 -4.18
CA TYR A 109 -10.15 7.58 -4.21
C TYR A 109 -9.79 8.39 -2.95
N LEU A 110 -10.62 9.34 -2.57
CA LEU A 110 -10.44 10.16 -1.37
C LEU A 110 -10.69 9.37 -0.07
N LEU A 111 -11.69 8.48 -0.03
CA LEU A 111 -11.94 7.61 1.14
C LEU A 111 -10.75 6.71 1.43
N VAL A 112 -10.16 6.11 0.41
CA VAL A 112 -8.97 5.26 0.56
C VAL A 112 -7.78 6.08 1.07
N LEU A 113 -7.58 7.31 0.59
CA LEU A 113 -6.54 8.19 1.10
C LEU A 113 -6.69 8.44 2.60
N GLY A 114 -7.90 8.76 3.06
CA GLY A 114 -8.17 8.97 4.50
C GLY A 114 -7.90 7.73 5.35
N THR A 115 -8.26 6.54 4.87
CA THR A 115 -7.95 5.29 5.58
C THR A 115 -6.47 4.94 5.56
N LEU A 116 -5.75 5.27 4.49
CA LEU A 116 -4.29 5.15 4.44
C LEU A 116 -3.61 6.07 5.45
N MET A 117 -4.07 7.30 5.61
CA MET A 117 -3.54 8.20 6.64
C MET A 117 -3.83 7.67 8.04
N GLY A 118 -5.01 7.13 8.28
CA GLY A 118 -5.33 6.44 9.53
C GLY A 118 -4.43 5.24 9.81
N LEU A 119 -4.10 4.47 8.77
CA LEU A 119 -3.17 3.34 8.87
C LEU A 119 -1.75 3.79 9.18
N THR A 120 -1.22 4.79 8.47
CA THR A 120 0.15 5.28 8.68
C THR A 120 0.34 5.92 10.05
N LEU A 121 -0.68 6.60 10.55
CA LEU A 121 -0.69 7.28 11.84
C LEU A 121 -1.24 6.41 12.99
N SER A 122 -1.47 5.11 12.79
CA SER A 122 -1.93 4.23 13.86
C SER A 122 -0.91 4.11 14.98
N GLY A 123 -1.35 4.21 16.22
CA GLY A 123 -0.52 4.07 17.43
C GLY A 123 -0.64 2.72 18.14
N THR A 124 -1.58 1.87 17.72
CA THR A 124 -1.85 0.54 18.30
C THR A 124 -2.14 -0.48 17.21
N MET A 125 -1.97 -1.77 17.51
CA MET A 125 -2.31 -2.86 16.58
C MET A 125 -3.79 -2.83 16.15
N VAL A 126 -4.68 -2.55 17.08
CA VAL A 126 -6.14 -2.53 16.80
C VAL A 126 -6.48 -1.38 15.88
N THR A 127 -5.95 -0.17 16.14
CA THR A 127 -6.13 0.99 15.26
C THR A 127 -5.59 0.70 13.86
N MET A 128 -4.39 0.12 13.77
CA MET A 128 -3.75 -0.28 12.52
C MET A 128 -4.64 -1.26 11.74
N TYR A 129 -5.17 -2.27 12.40
CA TYR A 129 -6.04 -3.28 11.79
C TYR A 129 -7.35 -2.70 11.26
N LEU A 130 -8.01 -1.83 12.03
CA LEU A 130 -9.26 -1.19 11.62
C LEU A 130 -9.07 -0.38 10.33
N PHE A 131 -8.02 0.42 10.26
CA PHE A 131 -7.73 1.20 9.05
C PHE A 131 -7.23 0.32 7.89
N PHE A 132 -6.52 -0.76 8.16
CA PHE A 132 -6.08 -1.74 7.16
C PHE A 132 -7.28 -2.41 6.47
N GLU A 133 -8.29 -2.82 7.24
CA GLU A 133 -9.53 -3.39 6.71
C GLU A 133 -10.38 -2.35 5.98
N ALA A 134 -10.56 -1.17 6.57
CA ALA A 134 -11.30 -0.09 5.93
C ALA A 134 -10.68 0.30 4.58
N MET A 135 -9.34 0.45 4.52
CA MET A 135 -8.62 0.70 3.26
C MET A 135 -8.87 -0.41 2.23
N THR A 136 -8.85 -1.66 2.68
CA THR A 136 -9.10 -2.82 1.81
C THR A 136 -10.49 -2.76 1.18
N LEU A 137 -11.52 -2.65 2.01
CA LEU A 137 -12.90 -2.62 1.54
C LEU A 137 -13.19 -1.44 0.62
N LEU A 138 -12.67 -0.26 0.97
CA LEU A 138 -12.88 0.96 0.19
C LEU A 138 -12.06 1.01 -1.11
N SER A 139 -10.99 0.21 -1.23
CA SER A 139 -10.21 0.13 -2.47
C SER A 139 -10.79 -0.86 -3.50
N VAL A 140 -11.63 -1.81 -3.09
CA VAL A 140 -12.29 -2.76 -4.02
C VAL A 140 -13.06 -2.06 -5.14
N PRO A 141 -13.87 -1.01 -4.89
CA PRO A 141 -14.58 -0.28 -5.94
C PRO A 141 -13.68 0.35 -7.00
N MET A 142 -12.43 0.68 -6.65
CA MET A 142 -11.46 1.20 -7.63
C MET A 142 -11.03 0.10 -8.63
N VAL A 143 -10.92 -1.16 -8.17
CA VAL A 143 -10.65 -2.32 -9.04
C VAL A 143 -11.88 -2.67 -9.87
N LEU A 144 -13.07 -2.60 -9.28
CA LEU A 144 -14.36 -2.91 -9.91
C LEU A 144 -14.88 -1.78 -10.84
N HIS A 145 -14.13 -0.69 -11.02
CA HIS A 145 -14.63 0.55 -11.63
C HIS A 145 -15.31 0.35 -13.00
N THR A 146 -14.72 -0.45 -13.87
CA THR A 146 -15.24 -0.73 -15.21
C THR A 146 -16.51 -1.60 -15.22
N ARG A 147 -16.78 -2.32 -14.11
CA ARG A 147 -17.90 -3.25 -13.94
C ARG A 147 -17.99 -4.35 -15.02
N SER A 148 -16.90 -4.62 -15.73
CA SER A 148 -16.82 -5.75 -16.64
C SER A 148 -16.82 -7.08 -15.85
N LYS A 149 -17.15 -8.20 -16.52
CA LYS A 149 -17.12 -9.52 -15.88
C LYS A 149 -15.73 -9.84 -15.33
N GLU A 150 -14.69 -9.45 -16.06
CA GLU A 150 -13.29 -9.62 -15.66
C GLU A 150 -12.93 -8.75 -14.45
N ALA A 151 -13.43 -7.49 -14.41
CA ALA A 151 -13.22 -6.60 -13.28
C ALA A 151 -13.92 -7.12 -12.01
N ILE A 152 -15.14 -7.63 -12.15
CA ILE A 152 -15.89 -8.24 -11.04
C ILE A 152 -15.14 -9.47 -10.49
N ALA A 153 -14.70 -10.38 -11.37
CA ALA A 153 -13.94 -11.56 -10.96
C ALA A 153 -12.60 -11.18 -10.28
N ALA A 154 -11.90 -10.19 -10.81
CA ALA A 154 -10.65 -9.69 -10.22
C ALA A 154 -10.88 -8.99 -8.86
N GLY A 155 -11.94 -8.20 -8.72
CA GLY A 155 -12.30 -7.57 -7.46
C GLY A 155 -12.72 -8.56 -6.38
N ILE A 156 -13.48 -9.60 -6.74
CA ILE A 156 -13.82 -10.70 -5.82
C ILE A 156 -12.55 -11.43 -5.37
N LYS A 157 -11.66 -11.75 -6.31
CA LYS A 157 -10.37 -12.38 -5.99
C LYS A 157 -9.53 -11.50 -5.07
N TYR A 158 -9.44 -10.20 -5.35
CA TYR A 158 -8.77 -9.23 -4.49
C TYR A 158 -9.36 -9.24 -3.08
N LEU A 159 -10.68 -9.22 -2.96
CA LEU A 159 -11.38 -9.23 -1.67
C LEU A 159 -11.11 -10.51 -0.89
N ILE A 160 -11.22 -11.70 -1.53
CA ILE A 160 -10.98 -12.99 -0.87
C ILE A 160 -9.57 -13.07 -0.31
N TYR A 161 -8.55 -12.73 -1.11
CA TYR A 161 -7.16 -12.73 -0.64
C TYR A 161 -6.94 -11.75 0.51
N SER A 162 -7.52 -10.55 0.40
CA SER A 162 -7.35 -9.52 1.42
C SER A 162 -8.03 -9.89 2.72
N VAL A 163 -9.26 -10.40 2.69
CA VAL A 163 -9.99 -10.84 3.89
C VAL A 163 -9.28 -12.02 4.54
N ALA A 164 -8.83 -13.01 3.75
CA ALA A 164 -8.06 -14.14 4.29
C ALA A 164 -6.78 -13.66 4.99
N GLY A 165 -6.01 -12.76 4.36
CA GLY A 165 -4.80 -12.19 4.95
C GLY A 165 -5.10 -11.38 6.22
N ALA A 166 -6.14 -10.57 6.21
CA ALA A 166 -6.53 -9.78 7.37
C ALA A 166 -7.03 -10.65 8.53
N THR A 167 -7.78 -11.74 8.25
CA THR A 167 -8.19 -12.70 9.29
C THR A 167 -6.98 -13.37 9.95
N MET A 168 -5.94 -13.72 9.17
CA MET A 168 -4.66 -14.20 9.71
C MET A 168 -3.98 -13.13 10.60
N GLY A 169 -4.00 -11.87 10.18
CA GLY A 169 -3.52 -10.73 10.98
C GLY A 169 -4.30 -10.56 12.27
N LEU A 170 -5.63 -10.64 12.21
CA LEU A 170 -6.52 -10.51 13.36
C LEU A 170 -6.29 -11.59 14.42
N LEU A 171 -6.07 -12.83 13.98
CA LEU A 171 -5.69 -13.93 14.87
C LEU A 171 -4.48 -13.56 15.74
N GLY A 172 -3.44 -13.01 15.09
CA GLY A 172 -2.26 -12.53 15.80
C GLY A 172 -2.57 -11.42 16.79
N ILE A 173 -3.39 -10.44 16.41
CA ILE A 173 -3.76 -9.34 17.30
C ILE A 173 -4.47 -9.86 18.55
N PHE A 174 -5.43 -10.77 18.43
CA PHE A 174 -6.13 -11.35 19.57
C PHE A 174 -5.20 -12.08 20.54
N ILE A 175 -4.22 -12.80 20.02
CA ILE A 175 -3.33 -13.61 20.86
C ILE A 175 -2.18 -12.78 21.42
N LEU A 176 -1.66 -11.82 20.65
CA LEU A 176 -0.53 -10.99 21.09
C LEU A 176 -0.97 -9.90 22.09
N THR A 177 -2.12 -9.25 21.89
CA THR A 177 -2.55 -8.11 22.71
C THR A 177 -2.49 -8.38 24.23
N PRO A 178 -3.01 -9.51 24.76
CA PRO A 178 -2.92 -9.79 26.20
C PRO A 178 -1.50 -10.04 26.71
N ASN A 179 -0.55 -10.27 25.83
CA ASN A 179 0.83 -10.60 26.14
C ASN A 179 1.80 -9.43 25.88
N LEU A 180 1.27 -8.20 25.79
CA LEU A 180 2.08 -7.00 25.60
C LEU A 180 2.26 -6.24 26.91
N SER A 181 3.44 -5.67 27.12
CA SER A 181 3.72 -4.73 28.22
C SER A 181 3.06 -3.36 27.98
N SER A 182 2.77 -3.01 26.74
CA SER A 182 2.09 -1.78 26.33
C SER A 182 1.20 -2.05 25.13
N PRO A 183 -0.04 -1.50 25.08
CA PRO A 183 -0.90 -1.58 23.90
C PRO A 183 -0.42 -0.66 22.76
N PHE A 184 0.44 0.32 23.05
CA PHE A 184 1.02 1.23 22.09
C PHE A 184 2.22 0.62 21.39
N PHE A 185 2.51 1.07 20.20
CA PHE A 185 3.73 0.72 19.47
C PHE A 185 4.95 1.26 20.20
N VAL A 186 5.88 0.37 20.54
CA VAL A 186 7.14 0.69 21.26
C VAL A 186 8.30 0.20 20.40
N ALA A 187 9.26 1.07 20.11
CA ALA A 187 10.45 0.69 19.36
C ALA A 187 11.23 -0.42 20.10
N GLY A 188 11.58 -1.47 19.38
CA GLY A 188 12.22 -2.67 19.94
C GLY A 188 11.24 -3.78 20.35
N GLY A 189 9.93 -3.50 20.38
CA GLY A 189 8.88 -4.44 20.73
C GLY A 189 8.38 -4.29 22.15
N SER A 190 7.15 -4.75 22.38
CA SER A 190 6.45 -4.75 23.69
C SER A 190 5.97 -6.15 24.11
N LEU A 191 6.32 -7.18 23.34
CA LEU A 191 5.94 -8.57 23.66
C LEU A 191 6.66 -9.03 24.93
N LEU A 192 5.89 -9.51 25.91
CA LEU A 192 6.42 -10.13 27.11
C LEU A 192 7.11 -11.46 26.74
N THR A 193 8.29 -11.70 27.26
CA THR A 193 9.06 -12.94 27.03
C THR A 193 8.91 -13.95 28.16
N GLU A 194 8.41 -13.49 29.32
CA GLU A 194 8.22 -14.30 30.52
C GLU A 194 6.74 -14.25 30.96
N GLY A 195 6.29 -15.30 31.62
CA GLY A 195 4.93 -15.40 32.12
C GLY A 195 3.85 -15.66 31.05
N LEU A 196 4.24 -16.10 29.85
CA LEU A 196 3.31 -16.43 28.78
C LEU A 196 2.54 -17.71 29.08
N ASN A 197 1.21 -17.66 28.92
CA ASN A 197 0.35 -18.85 29.00
C ASN A 197 0.39 -19.74 27.74
N ILE A 198 1.27 -19.43 26.80
CA ILE A 198 1.40 -20.07 25.49
C ILE A 198 2.83 -20.53 25.30
N SER A 199 3.03 -21.73 24.76
CA SER A 199 4.38 -22.22 24.44
C SER A 199 5.06 -21.32 23.38
N ARG A 200 6.38 -21.16 23.49
CA ARG A 200 7.17 -20.37 22.54
C ARG A 200 6.96 -20.79 21.09
N GLU A 201 6.89 -22.10 20.83
CA GLU A 201 6.69 -22.65 19.49
C GLU A 201 5.29 -22.29 18.92
N ALA A 202 4.24 -22.37 19.75
CA ALA A 202 2.91 -21.96 19.32
C ALA A 202 2.87 -20.45 19.03
N LEU A 203 3.54 -19.64 19.83
CA LEU A 203 3.63 -18.19 19.64
C LEU A 203 4.38 -17.85 18.34
N LEU A 204 5.50 -18.53 18.05
CA LEU A 204 6.22 -18.41 16.77
C LEU A 204 5.32 -18.78 15.59
N GLY A 205 4.51 -19.85 15.70
CA GLY A 205 3.55 -20.24 14.67
C GLY A 205 2.50 -19.16 14.40
N ILE A 206 1.97 -18.54 15.46
CA ILE A 206 1.00 -17.45 15.38
C ILE A 206 1.64 -16.22 14.73
N ILE A 207 2.85 -15.85 15.14
CA ILE A 207 3.61 -14.74 14.55
C ILE A 207 3.83 -14.98 13.05
N PHE A 208 4.21 -16.19 12.65
CA PHE A 208 4.38 -16.54 11.24
C PHE A 208 3.09 -16.33 10.44
N VAL A 209 1.97 -16.88 10.92
CA VAL A 209 0.65 -16.73 10.28
C VAL A 209 0.27 -15.25 10.17
N THR A 210 0.45 -14.47 11.24
CA THR A 210 0.15 -13.05 11.28
C THR A 210 0.95 -12.25 10.24
N LEU A 211 2.26 -12.49 10.16
CA LEU A 211 3.15 -11.80 9.22
C LEU A 211 2.85 -12.19 7.77
N VAL A 212 2.54 -13.47 7.48
CA VAL A 212 2.06 -13.92 6.17
C VAL A 212 0.73 -13.27 5.83
N GLY A 213 -0.16 -13.11 6.82
CA GLY A 213 -1.44 -12.41 6.67
C GLY A 213 -1.26 -10.98 6.16
N PHE A 214 -0.44 -10.17 6.82
CA PHE A 214 -0.14 -8.81 6.36
C PHE A 214 0.67 -8.78 5.06
N ALA A 215 1.56 -9.77 4.84
CA ALA A 215 2.32 -9.91 3.60
C ALA A 215 1.44 -10.25 2.38
N THR A 216 0.21 -10.73 2.58
CA THR A 216 -0.79 -10.90 1.51
C THR A 216 -1.02 -9.59 0.76
N LYS A 217 -1.13 -8.47 1.49
CA LYS A 217 -1.32 -7.14 0.90
C LYS A 217 -0.08 -6.67 0.15
N ALA A 218 1.10 -7.02 0.63
CA ALA A 218 2.37 -6.78 -0.06
C ALA A 218 2.56 -7.68 -1.30
N GLY A 219 1.78 -8.74 -1.44
CA GLY A 219 1.85 -9.66 -2.57
C GLY A 219 2.92 -10.74 -2.44
N MET A 220 3.25 -11.17 -1.21
CA MET A 220 4.21 -12.25 -0.96
C MET A 220 3.59 -13.64 -1.23
N PHE A 221 4.38 -14.59 -1.72
CA PHE A 221 4.01 -15.99 -1.84
C PHE A 221 3.66 -16.58 -0.44
N PRO A 222 2.62 -17.39 -0.34
CA PRO A 222 1.75 -17.91 -1.41
C PRO A 222 0.58 -16.99 -1.81
N MET A 223 0.38 -15.86 -1.15
CA MET A 223 -0.81 -15.01 -1.24
C MET A 223 -0.70 -13.86 -2.24
N HIS A 224 0.14 -13.97 -3.29
CA HIS A 224 0.42 -12.92 -4.28
C HIS A 224 -0.60 -12.83 -5.42
N GLY A 225 -1.43 -13.85 -5.61
CA GLY A 225 -2.20 -14.07 -6.85
C GLY A 225 -3.26 -13.01 -7.20
N TRP A 226 -3.63 -12.12 -6.28
CA TRP A 226 -4.59 -11.06 -6.52
C TRP A 226 -4.00 -9.89 -7.33
N LEU A 227 -2.72 -9.55 -7.10
CA LEU A 227 -2.03 -8.41 -7.72
C LEU A 227 -2.06 -8.46 -9.25
N PRO A 228 -1.57 -9.52 -9.91
CA PRO A 228 -1.56 -9.59 -11.37
C PRO A 228 -2.94 -9.72 -12.01
N THR A 229 -3.99 -9.98 -11.22
CA THR A 229 -5.37 -10.01 -11.72
C THR A 229 -6.09 -8.68 -11.56
N ALA A 230 -5.82 -7.90 -10.51
CA ALA A 230 -6.44 -6.61 -10.24
C ALA A 230 -5.92 -5.50 -11.19
N HIS A 231 -4.61 -5.44 -11.44
CA HIS A 231 -3.99 -4.35 -12.20
C HIS A 231 -4.44 -4.24 -13.67
N PRO A 232 -4.62 -5.32 -14.43
CA PRO A 232 -5.06 -5.19 -15.84
C PRO A 232 -6.43 -4.54 -15.99
N VAL A 233 -7.36 -4.80 -15.07
CA VAL A 233 -8.76 -4.38 -15.15
C VAL A 233 -9.03 -3.01 -14.50
N ALA A 234 -8.24 -2.63 -13.51
CA ALA A 234 -8.37 -1.33 -12.84
C ALA A 234 -7.95 -0.18 -13.78
N PRO A 235 -8.55 1.01 -13.68
CA PRO A 235 -8.05 2.22 -14.37
C PRO A 235 -6.56 2.45 -14.08
N ALA A 236 -5.82 3.02 -15.03
CA ALA A 236 -4.37 3.17 -14.85
C ALA A 236 -3.97 3.98 -13.60
N PRO A 237 -4.62 5.11 -13.25
CA PRO A 237 -4.31 5.82 -12.01
C PRO A 237 -4.66 5.01 -10.76
N ALA A 238 -5.70 4.16 -10.79
CA ALA A 238 -5.97 3.22 -9.71
C ALA A 238 -4.87 2.14 -9.61
N SER A 239 -4.41 1.61 -10.74
CA SER A 239 -3.30 0.65 -10.78
C SER A 239 -1.99 1.25 -10.25
N ALA A 240 -1.72 2.54 -10.53
CA ALA A 240 -0.56 3.25 -10.01
C ALA A 240 -0.56 3.25 -8.48
N VAL A 241 -1.61 3.76 -7.85
CA VAL A 241 -1.71 3.80 -6.38
C VAL A 241 -1.86 2.42 -5.73
N LEU A 242 -2.48 1.44 -6.41
CA LEU A 242 -2.52 0.05 -5.91
C LEU A 242 -1.11 -0.52 -5.77
N SER A 243 -0.25 -0.33 -6.76
CA SER A 243 1.13 -0.81 -6.77
C SER A 243 2.08 0.09 -5.99
N GLY A 244 2.00 1.40 -6.24
CA GLY A 244 2.88 2.41 -5.64
C GLY A 244 2.64 2.62 -4.15
N VAL A 245 1.41 2.48 -3.66
CA VAL A 245 0.99 2.88 -2.32
C VAL A 245 0.36 1.72 -1.52
N ILE A 246 -0.74 1.13 -1.99
CA ILE A 246 -1.54 0.18 -1.21
C ILE A 246 -0.74 -1.08 -0.82
N THR A 247 0.15 -1.57 -1.68
CA THR A 247 1.03 -2.70 -1.32
C THR A 247 1.97 -2.37 -0.14
N LYS A 248 2.38 -1.10 0.01
CA LYS A 248 3.22 -0.64 1.12
C LYS A 248 2.47 -0.59 2.45
N ALA A 249 1.14 -0.53 2.43
CA ALA A 249 0.34 -0.68 3.64
C ALA A 249 0.58 -2.04 4.32
N GLY A 250 0.69 -3.13 3.54
CA GLY A 250 1.07 -4.44 4.07
C GLY A 250 2.49 -4.46 4.64
N VAL A 251 3.42 -3.80 3.96
CA VAL A 251 4.81 -3.66 4.44
C VAL A 251 4.87 -2.87 5.75
N LEU A 252 4.12 -1.78 5.86
CA LEU A 252 4.02 -0.99 7.09
C LEU A 252 3.50 -1.83 8.26
N CYS A 253 2.45 -2.64 8.04
CA CYS A 253 1.94 -3.54 9.07
C CYS A 253 3.03 -4.54 9.52
N ILE A 254 3.83 -5.09 8.61
CA ILE A 254 4.94 -5.98 8.94
C ILE A 254 6.01 -5.25 9.75
N ILE A 255 6.38 -4.02 9.38
CA ILE A 255 7.33 -3.19 10.14
C ILE A 255 6.80 -2.98 11.56
N ARG A 256 5.54 -2.56 11.72
CA ARG A 256 4.91 -2.35 13.04
C ARG A 256 4.90 -3.63 13.85
N MET A 257 4.53 -4.76 13.25
CA MET A 257 4.50 -6.04 13.97
C MET A 257 5.90 -6.49 14.41
N ILE A 258 6.90 -6.46 13.52
CA ILE A 258 8.24 -6.98 13.86
C ILE A 258 8.99 -6.03 14.79
N PHE A 259 9.04 -4.73 14.48
CA PHE A 259 9.96 -3.80 15.14
C PHE A 259 9.33 -3.02 16.30
N TYR A 260 7.97 -3.02 16.41
CA TYR A 260 7.27 -2.25 17.44
C TYR A 260 6.39 -3.10 18.37
N VAL A 261 6.05 -4.33 17.97
CA VAL A 261 5.21 -5.21 18.77
C VAL A 261 5.98 -6.42 19.26
N ILE A 262 6.52 -7.23 18.36
CA ILE A 262 7.15 -8.52 18.69
C ILE A 262 8.58 -8.32 19.23
N GLY A 263 9.33 -7.43 18.61
CA GLY A 263 10.78 -7.29 18.80
C GLY A 263 11.57 -8.20 17.85
N PRO A 264 12.55 -7.64 17.10
CA PRO A 264 13.33 -8.39 16.11
C PRO A 264 14.12 -9.55 16.74
N ASP A 265 14.59 -9.39 17.97
CA ASP A 265 15.39 -10.41 18.66
C ASP A 265 14.59 -11.66 19.02
N PHE A 266 13.28 -11.55 19.22
CA PHE A 266 12.40 -12.70 19.47
C PHE A 266 12.33 -13.66 18.28
N ILE A 267 12.39 -13.10 17.04
CA ILE A 267 12.28 -13.86 15.78
C ILE A 267 13.65 -14.26 15.26
N ARG A 268 14.72 -13.52 15.59
CA ARG A 268 16.06 -13.72 15.04
C ARG A 268 16.58 -15.12 15.35
N GLY A 269 17.10 -15.80 14.29
CA GLY A 269 17.63 -17.15 14.39
C GLY A 269 16.57 -18.25 14.53
N THR A 270 15.28 -17.93 14.49
CA THR A 270 14.20 -18.92 14.57
C THR A 270 13.80 -19.43 13.16
N TRP A 271 13.07 -20.54 13.14
CA TRP A 271 12.50 -21.08 11.89
C TRP A 271 11.55 -20.07 11.20
N VAL A 272 10.90 -19.17 11.96
CA VAL A 272 9.99 -18.13 11.42
C VAL A 272 10.76 -17.18 10.51
N GLN A 273 11.93 -16.70 10.96
CA GLN A 273 12.78 -15.85 10.13
C GLN A 273 13.17 -16.55 8.83
N MET A 274 13.62 -17.80 8.92
CA MET A 274 14.04 -18.57 7.74
C MET A 274 12.89 -18.85 6.78
N ALA A 275 11.71 -19.15 7.30
CA ALA A 275 10.52 -19.38 6.49
C ALA A 275 10.05 -18.11 5.77
N LEU A 276 10.03 -16.96 6.46
CA LEU A 276 9.67 -15.66 5.87
C LEU A 276 10.68 -15.24 4.78
N LEU A 277 11.99 -15.40 5.03
CA LEU A 277 13.03 -15.17 4.02
C LEU A 277 12.85 -16.10 2.82
N GLY A 278 12.56 -17.39 3.05
CA GLY A 278 12.27 -18.36 2.00
C GLY A 278 11.08 -17.92 1.14
N CYS A 279 9.95 -17.56 1.76
CA CYS A 279 8.76 -17.08 1.06
C CYS A 279 9.06 -15.81 0.24
N ALA A 280 9.78 -14.85 0.80
CA ALA A 280 10.15 -13.62 0.12
C ALA A 280 11.10 -13.89 -1.07
N THR A 281 12.13 -14.74 -0.90
CA THR A 281 13.07 -15.13 -1.97
C THR A 281 12.37 -15.85 -3.11
N VAL A 282 11.49 -16.82 -2.80
CA VAL A 282 10.66 -17.49 -3.81
C VAL A 282 9.81 -16.46 -4.58
N THR A 283 9.26 -15.47 -3.88
CA THR A 283 8.44 -14.43 -4.52
C THR A 283 9.26 -13.53 -5.44
N VAL A 284 10.47 -13.14 -5.03
CA VAL A 284 11.41 -12.37 -5.86
C VAL A 284 11.67 -13.09 -7.19
N PHE A 285 12.07 -14.34 -7.12
CA PHE A 285 12.39 -15.13 -8.31
C PHE A 285 11.16 -15.36 -9.19
N MET A 286 10.08 -15.87 -8.61
CA MET A 286 8.84 -16.16 -9.32
C MET A 286 8.25 -14.91 -9.97
N GLY A 287 8.18 -13.79 -9.22
CA GLY A 287 7.65 -12.52 -9.72
C GLY A 287 8.44 -12.01 -10.93
N SER A 288 9.77 -12.07 -10.88
CA SER A 288 10.65 -11.67 -11.99
C SER A 288 10.47 -12.56 -13.22
N MET A 289 10.42 -13.87 -13.04
CA MET A 289 10.25 -14.84 -14.14
C MET A 289 8.88 -14.70 -14.81
N LEU A 290 7.83 -14.48 -14.03
CA LEU A 290 6.49 -14.26 -14.56
C LEU A 290 6.38 -12.90 -15.26
N ALA A 291 7.02 -11.86 -14.73
CA ALA A 291 7.09 -10.56 -15.40
C ALA A 291 7.78 -10.65 -16.77
N LEU A 292 8.86 -11.42 -16.87
CA LEU A 292 9.60 -11.61 -18.12
C LEU A 292 8.72 -12.25 -19.22
N ARG A 293 7.89 -13.23 -18.84
CA ARG A 293 7.03 -13.97 -19.78
C ARG A 293 5.71 -13.27 -20.13
N GLU A 294 5.29 -12.31 -19.29
CA GLU A 294 3.98 -11.67 -19.44
C GLU A 294 3.97 -10.68 -20.62
N LYS A 295 2.92 -10.77 -21.43
CA LYS A 295 2.75 -9.96 -22.65
C LYS A 295 1.95 -8.68 -22.42
N LEU A 296 1.05 -8.66 -21.42
CA LEU A 296 0.24 -7.49 -21.09
C LEU A 296 1.02 -6.50 -20.24
N LEU A 297 1.09 -5.23 -20.66
CA LEU A 297 1.87 -4.17 -20.01
C LEU A 297 1.57 -4.03 -18.52
N LYS A 298 0.31 -3.83 -18.16
CA LYS A 298 -0.10 -3.67 -16.75
C LYS A 298 0.19 -4.91 -15.92
N LYS A 299 0.00 -6.11 -16.48
CA LYS A 299 0.20 -7.36 -15.77
C LYS A 299 1.69 -7.66 -15.59
N ARG A 300 2.53 -7.32 -16.57
CA ARG A 300 4.01 -7.35 -16.46
C ARG A 300 4.48 -6.45 -15.32
N LEU A 301 3.98 -5.20 -15.26
CA LEU A 301 4.29 -4.29 -14.17
C LEU A 301 3.79 -4.80 -12.82
N ALA A 302 2.64 -5.48 -12.76
CA ALA A 302 2.13 -6.07 -11.53
C ALA A 302 3.05 -7.19 -11.02
N TYR A 303 3.49 -8.12 -11.87
CA TYR A 303 4.46 -9.15 -11.48
C TYR A 303 5.80 -8.56 -11.04
N SER A 304 6.28 -7.52 -11.71
CA SER A 304 7.50 -6.85 -11.27
C SER A 304 7.30 -6.11 -9.94
N SER A 305 6.08 -5.68 -9.58
CA SER A 305 5.77 -5.14 -8.24
C SER A 305 5.83 -6.24 -7.18
N VAL A 306 5.27 -7.43 -7.47
CA VAL A 306 5.37 -8.61 -6.61
C VAL A 306 6.83 -8.92 -6.27
N SER A 307 7.70 -8.94 -7.27
CA SER A 307 9.14 -9.15 -7.08
C SER A 307 9.78 -8.04 -6.23
N GLN A 308 9.60 -6.78 -6.62
CA GLN A 308 10.28 -5.64 -5.99
C GLN A 308 9.82 -5.39 -4.54
N VAL A 309 8.54 -5.56 -4.22
CA VAL A 309 8.07 -5.46 -2.82
C VAL A 309 8.66 -6.60 -1.99
N SER A 310 8.90 -7.76 -2.60
CA SER A 310 9.54 -8.88 -1.89
C SER A 310 11.03 -8.66 -1.62
N TYR A 311 11.75 -7.83 -2.41
CA TYR A 311 13.08 -7.35 -2.01
C TYR A 311 13.02 -6.54 -0.72
N VAL A 312 12.02 -5.66 -0.59
CA VAL A 312 11.78 -4.92 0.66
C VAL A 312 11.56 -5.89 1.81
N LEU A 313 10.69 -6.90 1.63
CA LEU A 313 10.42 -7.92 2.65
C LEU A 313 11.66 -8.72 3.01
N CYS A 314 12.50 -9.11 2.04
CA CYS A 314 13.78 -9.76 2.32
C CYS A 314 14.65 -8.87 3.24
N GLY A 315 14.77 -7.57 2.92
CA GLY A 315 15.52 -6.62 3.76
C GLY A 315 14.98 -6.53 5.19
N LEU A 316 13.67 -6.50 5.37
CA LEU A 316 13.04 -6.47 6.69
C LEU A 316 13.24 -7.78 7.48
N PHE A 317 13.17 -8.94 6.82
CA PHE A 317 13.31 -10.25 7.47
C PHE A 317 14.77 -10.63 7.78
N LEU A 318 15.77 -9.89 7.28
CA LEU A 318 17.15 -10.02 7.70
C LEU A 318 17.38 -9.51 9.13
N LEU A 319 16.48 -8.70 9.68
CA LEU A 319 16.44 -8.25 11.07
C LEU A 319 17.73 -7.54 11.54
N ASN A 320 18.39 -6.79 10.66
CA ASN A 320 19.52 -5.93 11.02
C ASN A 320 19.29 -4.49 10.55
N THR A 321 20.00 -3.53 11.12
CA THR A 321 19.81 -2.09 10.86
C THR A 321 20.11 -1.71 9.41
N MET A 322 21.22 -2.19 8.85
CA MET A 322 21.60 -1.86 7.47
C MET A 322 20.55 -2.35 6.45
N SER A 323 20.02 -3.57 6.63
CA SER A 323 18.98 -4.09 5.74
C SER A 323 17.63 -3.41 5.94
N PHE A 324 17.32 -2.94 7.15
CA PHE A 324 16.15 -2.14 7.44
C PHE A 324 16.20 -0.79 6.72
N ASP A 325 17.33 -0.08 6.81
CA ASP A 325 17.54 1.20 6.11
C ASP A 325 17.44 1.02 4.59
N GLY A 326 18.08 -0.03 4.04
CA GLY A 326 17.96 -0.39 2.64
C GLY A 326 16.52 -0.70 2.22
N ALA A 327 15.75 -1.41 3.06
CA ALA A 327 14.34 -1.68 2.81
C ALA A 327 13.49 -0.41 2.80
N LEU A 328 13.72 0.54 3.73
CA LEU A 328 13.02 1.83 3.75
C LEU A 328 13.32 2.66 2.52
N LEU A 329 14.59 2.76 2.10
CA LEU A 329 14.95 3.45 0.87
C LEU A 329 14.28 2.80 -0.35
N GLN A 330 14.29 1.48 -0.43
CA GLN A 330 13.64 0.75 -1.53
C GLN A 330 12.12 0.98 -1.55
N ILE A 331 11.45 1.16 -0.40
CA ILE A 331 10.02 1.52 -0.36
C ILE A 331 9.79 2.85 -1.08
N VAL A 332 10.61 3.87 -0.79
CA VAL A 332 10.49 5.19 -1.40
C VAL A 332 10.74 5.13 -2.91
N PHE A 333 11.87 4.58 -3.33
CA PHE A 333 12.22 4.49 -4.75
C PHE A 333 11.23 3.65 -5.54
N HIS A 334 10.81 2.51 -4.99
CA HIS A 334 9.82 1.66 -5.63
C HIS A 334 8.43 2.33 -5.71
N ALA A 335 8.03 3.11 -4.73
CA ALA A 335 6.77 3.85 -4.81
C ALA A 335 6.79 4.84 -5.98
N LEU A 336 7.84 5.66 -6.08
CA LEU A 336 8.05 6.64 -7.14
C LEU A 336 8.09 5.98 -8.53
N THR A 337 8.96 4.98 -8.69
CA THR A 337 9.18 4.35 -10.00
C THR A 337 7.95 3.57 -10.48
N LYS A 338 7.24 2.88 -9.59
CA LYS A 338 6.04 2.12 -9.98
C LYS A 338 4.87 3.00 -10.30
N ASP A 339 4.65 4.05 -9.52
CA ASP A 339 3.61 5.01 -9.81
C ASP A 339 3.84 5.60 -11.22
N ALA A 340 5.05 6.11 -11.47
CA ALA A 340 5.42 6.67 -12.76
C ALA A 340 5.28 5.66 -13.92
N LEU A 341 5.72 4.40 -13.75
CA LEU A 341 5.58 3.37 -14.78
C LEU A 341 4.13 3.04 -15.12
N PHE A 342 3.26 2.91 -14.11
CA PHE A 342 1.83 2.69 -14.34
C PHE A 342 1.16 3.90 -14.99
N LEU A 343 1.54 5.13 -14.63
CA LEU A 343 1.04 6.34 -15.28
C LEU A 343 1.53 6.44 -16.74
N CYS A 344 2.79 6.11 -17.04
CA CYS A 344 3.29 6.05 -18.42
C CYS A 344 2.52 5.01 -19.25
N VAL A 345 2.31 3.79 -18.71
CA VAL A 345 1.49 2.77 -19.37
C VAL A 345 0.04 3.25 -19.53
N GLY A 346 -0.49 3.95 -18.54
CA GLY A 346 -1.81 4.60 -18.64
C GLY A 346 -1.89 5.60 -19.80
N ALA A 347 -0.89 6.46 -19.93
CA ALA A 347 -0.80 7.43 -21.03
C ALA A 347 -0.68 6.74 -22.39
N ILE A 348 0.08 5.65 -22.49
CA ILE A 348 0.20 4.84 -23.71
C ILE A 348 -1.17 4.25 -24.08
N ILE A 349 -1.83 3.57 -23.16
CA ILE A 349 -3.14 2.96 -23.39
C ILE A 349 -4.18 4.02 -23.78
N TYR A 350 -4.18 5.16 -23.08
CA TYR A 350 -5.11 6.26 -23.35
C TYR A 350 -4.94 6.85 -24.76
N ALA A 351 -3.69 7.05 -25.21
CA ALA A 351 -3.40 7.70 -26.48
C ALA A 351 -3.46 6.74 -27.68
N THR A 352 -3.18 5.45 -27.49
CA THR A 352 -2.96 4.51 -28.59
C THR A 352 -3.83 3.26 -28.55
N GLY A 353 -4.41 2.93 -27.40
CA GLY A 353 -5.12 1.66 -27.18
C GLY A 353 -4.18 0.45 -27.01
N ILE A 354 -2.87 0.63 -27.11
CA ILE A 354 -1.89 -0.47 -27.03
C ILE A 354 -1.84 -1.01 -25.60
N THR A 355 -2.01 -2.32 -25.47
CA THR A 355 -1.97 -3.01 -24.18
C THR A 355 -0.86 -4.05 -24.07
N ARG A 356 -0.27 -4.46 -25.20
CA ARG A 356 0.74 -5.52 -25.29
C ARG A 356 2.13 -4.95 -25.50
N VAL A 357 3.13 -5.62 -24.94
CA VAL A 357 4.55 -5.22 -25.04
C VAL A 357 5.06 -5.30 -26.48
N GLU A 358 4.62 -6.31 -27.23
CA GLU A 358 5.02 -6.55 -28.63
C GLU A 358 4.63 -5.39 -29.57
N GLU A 359 3.57 -4.65 -29.20
CA GLU A 359 3.00 -3.55 -30.00
C GLU A 359 3.68 -2.20 -29.72
N LEU A 360 4.64 -2.14 -28.78
CA LEU A 360 5.34 -0.88 -28.43
C LEU A 360 6.37 -0.42 -29.45
N GLN A 361 6.66 -1.23 -30.48
CA GLN A 361 7.68 -0.91 -31.48
C GLN A 361 7.39 0.42 -32.18
N GLY A 362 8.41 1.28 -32.25
CA GLY A 362 8.33 2.60 -32.88
C GLY A 362 7.58 3.66 -32.06
N LEU A 363 7.02 3.32 -30.88
CA LEU A 363 6.26 4.26 -30.06
C LEU A 363 7.11 5.44 -29.55
N SER A 364 8.43 5.25 -29.40
CA SER A 364 9.37 6.32 -28.99
C SER A 364 9.35 7.53 -29.95
N LYS A 365 9.06 7.32 -31.23
CA LYS A 365 8.92 8.41 -32.20
C LYS A 365 7.59 9.17 -32.06
N ARG A 366 6.52 8.50 -31.60
CA ARG A 366 5.18 9.09 -31.43
C ARG A 366 4.97 9.71 -30.04
N MET A 367 5.57 9.12 -29.01
CA MET A 367 5.42 9.55 -27.61
C MET A 367 6.81 9.65 -26.94
N PRO A 368 7.74 10.53 -27.43
CA PRO A 368 9.13 10.54 -26.96
C PRO A 368 9.27 10.80 -25.47
N TRP A 369 8.53 11.76 -24.92
CA TRP A 369 8.58 12.09 -23.49
C TRP A 369 8.10 10.94 -22.60
N THR A 370 6.98 10.33 -22.94
CA THR A 370 6.43 9.19 -22.19
C THR A 370 7.38 8.00 -22.20
N MET A 371 7.97 7.68 -23.37
CA MET A 371 8.90 6.58 -23.51
C MET A 371 10.24 6.85 -22.82
N SER A 372 10.72 8.09 -22.82
CA SER A 372 11.93 8.48 -22.07
C SER A 372 11.71 8.32 -20.56
N MET A 373 10.58 8.82 -20.02
CA MET A 373 10.25 8.64 -18.61
C MET A 373 10.06 7.16 -18.25
N PHE A 374 9.38 6.39 -19.09
CA PHE A 374 9.25 4.95 -18.92
C PHE A 374 10.62 4.26 -18.84
N THR A 375 11.54 4.62 -19.74
CA THR A 375 12.89 4.04 -19.77
C THR A 375 13.70 4.41 -18.52
N ILE A 376 13.69 5.68 -18.11
CA ILE A 376 14.37 6.14 -16.89
C ILE A 376 13.86 5.36 -15.67
N CYS A 377 12.53 5.26 -15.51
CA CYS A 377 11.94 4.50 -14.41
C CYS A 377 12.23 2.99 -14.50
N ALA A 378 12.31 2.43 -15.72
CA ALA A 378 12.67 1.02 -15.90
C ALA A 378 14.14 0.76 -15.51
N ILE A 379 15.06 1.64 -15.85
CA ILE A 379 16.47 1.57 -15.46
C ILE A 379 16.61 1.70 -13.93
N SER A 380 15.90 2.65 -13.32
CA SER A 380 15.82 2.79 -11.86
C SER A 380 15.31 1.51 -11.20
N LEU A 381 14.26 0.87 -11.76
CA LEU A 381 13.69 -0.37 -11.22
C LEU A 381 14.68 -1.55 -11.26
N VAL A 382 15.62 -1.54 -12.21
CA VAL A 382 16.69 -2.55 -12.33
C VAL A 382 17.80 -2.31 -11.29
N GLY A 383 17.88 -1.10 -10.71
CA GLY A 383 18.90 -0.73 -9.73
C GLY A 383 20.22 -0.32 -10.38
N ILE A 384 20.16 0.31 -11.57
CA ILE A 384 21.38 0.80 -12.23
C ILE A 384 21.74 2.20 -11.68
N PRO A 385 22.93 2.37 -11.06
CA PRO A 385 23.40 3.68 -10.61
C PRO A 385 23.47 4.69 -11.77
N PRO A 386 23.17 5.97 -11.56
CA PRO A 386 22.78 6.62 -10.30
C PRO A 386 21.26 6.64 -10.03
N LEU A 387 20.46 5.87 -10.74
CA LEU A 387 19.01 5.97 -10.75
C LEU A 387 18.30 4.98 -9.80
N GLY A 388 19.01 4.05 -9.18
CA GLY A 388 18.42 3.04 -8.30
C GLY A 388 19.37 2.52 -7.24
#